data_eac4ea1e5a1a8b6f7d9ed674f338ec18
#
_entry.id   eac4ea1e5a1a8b6f7d9ed674f338ec18
#
_cell.length_a   1.000
_cell.length_b   1.000
_cell.length_c   1.000
_cell.angle_alpha   90.00
_cell.angle_beta   90.00
_cell.angle_gamma   90.00
#
_symmetry.space_group_name_H-M   'P 1'
#
loop_
_entity.id
_entity.type
_entity.pdbx_description
1 polymer ?
#
loop_
_entity_poly.entity_id
_entity_poly.type
_entity_poly.pdbx_seq_one_letter_code
_entity_poly.pdbx_strand_id
1 'polypeptide(L)'
;KVTGGTIKQYDNLKLYPQGIDVLIKSIQMHDDPVTESVYPARVGIAVKGAKPDEVGRGDVISAEDVVDVKTEIELDFKKSPFYKNDIAENQGCLVSVGLQIKAAKFLSISPLKLTFEKPIVCKKNDIAVILKPESTTIRILGSGKIL
;
A
#
# COMPACT_ATOMS: atom_id res chain seq x y z
N LYS A 1 7.09 -9.38 0.78
CA LYS A 1 8.30 -8.61 0.45
C LYS A 1 8.68 -7.73 1.63
N VAL A 2 9.94 -7.76 2.08
CA VAL A 2 10.49 -6.81 3.06
C VAL A 2 10.77 -5.49 2.32
N THR A 3 10.10 -4.42 2.72
CA THR A 3 10.14 -3.10 2.08
C THR A 3 10.87 -2.05 2.91
N GLY A 4 11.27 -2.38 4.13
CA GLY A 4 12.07 -1.54 5.01
C GLY A 4 12.47 -2.30 6.27
N GLY A 5 13.62 -1.98 6.83
CA GLY A 5 14.12 -2.55 8.06
C GLY A 5 14.45 -4.03 8.02
N THR A 6 14.30 -4.68 9.15
CA THR A 6 14.61 -6.10 9.37
C THR A 6 13.40 -6.78 10.01
N ILE A 7 13.05 -7.97 9.53
CA ILE A 7 12.06 -8.85 10.15
C ILE A 7 12.78 -10.06 10.75
N LYS A 8 12.43 -10.44 11.98
CA LYS A 8 13.01 -11.56 12.71
C LYS A 8 11.96 -12.58 13.09
N GLN A 9 12.36 -13.83 13.22
CA GLN A 9 11.54 -14.86 13.84
C GLN A 9 11.21 -14.46 15.27
N TYR A 10 9.94 -14.65 15.64
CA TYR A 10 9.34 -14.28 16.93
C TYR A 10 9.10 -12.77 17.12
N ASP A 11 9.25 -11.93 16.11
CA ASP A 11 8.78 -10.55 16.17
C ASP A 11 7.27 -10.50 16.39
N ASN A 12 6.85 -9.61 17.29
CA ASN A 12 5.44 -9.24 17.46
C ASN A 12 5.20 -7.97 16.63
N LEU A 13 4.32 -8.07 15.66
CA LEU A 13 4.02 -7.03 14.67
C LEU A 13 2.49 -6.88 14.54
N LYS A 14 2.06 -5.92 13.74
CA LYS A 14 0.64 -5.75 13.38
C LYS A 14 0.39 -5.95 11.90
N LEU A 15 -0.72 -6.59 11.59
CA LEU A 15 -1.28 -6.71 10.24
C LEU A 15 -2.21 -5.52 9.98
N TYR A 16 -1.91 -4.73 8.96
CA TYR A 16 -2.67 -3.56 8.54
C TYR A 16 -3.36 -3.78 7.18
N PRO A 17 -4.57 -3.22 6.96
CA PRO A 17 -5.25 -2.19 7.78
C PRO A 17 -6.05 -2.72 8.97
N GLN A 18 -6.13 -4.05 9.19
CA GLN A 18 -7.01 -4.68 10.19
C GLN A 18 -6.60 -4.38 11.65
N GLY A 19 -5.33 -4.04 11.91
CA GLY A 19 -4.79 -3.79 13.23
C GLY A 19 -4.63 -5.05 14.10
N ILE A 20 -4.49 -6.24 13.46
CA ILE A 20 -4.40 -7.53 14.16
C ILE A 20 -2.95 -7.77 14.60
N ASP A 21 -2.77 -8.11 15.87
CA ASP A 21 -1.46 -8.52 16.37
C ASP A 21 -1.05 -9.88 15.82
N VAL A 22 0.14 -9.96 15.26
CA VAL A 22 0.69 -11.17 14.66
C VAL A 22 2.09 -11.47 15.19
N LEU A 23 2.36 -12.75 15.44
CA LEU A 23 3.67 -13.27 15.77
C LEU A 23 4.28 -13.94 14.54
N ILE A 24 5.51 -13.58 14.18
CA ILE A 24 6.27 -14.22 13.11
C ILE A 24 6.79 -15.58 13.61
N LYS A 25 6.21 -16.68 13.14
CA LYS A 25 6.61 -18.03 13.56
C LYS A 25 7.86 -18.52 12.85
N SER A 26 7.93 -18.30 11.54
CA SER A 26 9.05 -18.73 10.73
C SER A 26 9.21 -17.85 9.50
N ILE A 27 10.42 -17.78 8.99
CA ILE A 27 10.77 -17.05 7.78
C ILE A 27 11.51 -18.02 6.85
N GLN A 28 11.19 -17.97 5.55
CA GLN A 28 11.86 -18.73 4.50
C GLN A 28 12.32 -17.80 3.39
N MET A 29 13.51 -18.03 2.90
CA MET A 29 14.07 -17.34 1.74
C MET A 29 14.63 -18.37 0.76
N HIS A 30 14.11 -18.39 -0.48
CA HIS A 30 14.44 -19.40 -1.50
C HIS A 30 14.26 -20.85 -1.00
N ASP A 31 13.17 -21.09 -0.28
CA ASP A 31 12.81 -22.36 0.36
C ASP A 31 13.69 -22.77 1.56
N ASP A 32 14.73 -22.02 1.88
CA ASP A 32 15.56 -22.25 3.06
C ASP A 32 15.03 -21.49 4.28
N PRO A 33 14.97 -22.13 5.46
CA PRO A 33 14.61 -21.46 6.69
C PRO A 33 15.69 -20.48 7.13
N VAL A 34 15.26 -19.26 7.51
CA VAL A 34 16.14 -18.21 8.03
C VAL A 34 15.55 -17.64 9.32
N THR A 35 16.39 -17.09 10.20
CA THR A 35 15.95 -16.49 11.45
C THR A 35 15.62 -15.00 11.31
N GLU A 36 16.17 -14.35 10.29
CA GLU A 36 15.90 -12.93 9.99
C GLU A 36 16.03 -12.65 8.49
N SER A 37 15.45 -11.55 8.05
CA SER A 37 15.59 -11.03 6.69
C SER A 37 15.58 -9.51 6.69
N VAL A 38 16.44 -8.92 5.88
CA VAL A 38 16.66 -7.47 5.78
C VAL A 38 16.16 -6.96 4.43
N TYR A 39 15.69 -5.71 4.39
CA TYR A 39 15.38 -5.00 3.15
C TYR A 39 16.61 -4.91 2.22
N PRO A 40 16.44 -5.10 0.89
CA PRO A 40 15.24 -5.57 0.20
C PRO A 40 15.24 -7.10 0.04
N ALA A 41 14.15 -7.76 0.41
CA ALA A 41 14.05 -9.21 0.25
C ALA A 41 12.64 -9.68 -0.12
N ARG A 42 12.57 -10.87 -0.75
CA ARG A 42 11.34 -11.65 -0.88
C ARG A 42 11.42 -12.82 0.06
N VAL A 43 10.41 -12.98 0.91
CA VAL A 43 10.37 -14.03 1.93
C VAL A 43 8.98 -14.63 2.00
N GLY A 44 8.92 -15.91 2.34
CA GLY A 44 7.74 -16.56 2.89
C GLY A 44 7.75 -16.39 4.41
N ILE A 45 6.63 -16.06 5.00
CA ILE A 45 6.49 -15.95 6.45
C ILE A 45 5.27 -16.74 6.91
N ALA A 46 5.42 -17.49 8.01
CA ALA A 46 4.31 -18.05 8.74
C ALA A 46 4.00 -17.17 9.94
N VAL A 47 2.75 -16.78 10.08
CA VAL A 47 2.29 -15.92 11.17
C VAL A 47 1.29 -16.66 12.06
N LYS A 48 1.23 -16.27 13.34
CA LYS A 48 0.19 -16.64 14.30
C LYS A 48 -0.55 -15.38 14.71
N GLY A 49 -1.88 -15.45 14.87
CA GLY A 49 -2.71 -14.34 15.31
C GLY A 49 -3.71 -13.87 14.27
N ALA A 50 -3.43 -14.04 12.98
CA ALA A 50 -4.37 -13.78 11.89
C ALA A 50 -4.84 -15.07 11.23
N LYS A 51 -6.10 -15.12 10.78
CA LYS A 51 -6.65 -16.21 9.98
C LYS A 51 -6.41 -15.97 8.49
N PRO A 52 -6.40 -17.03 7.66
CA PRO A 52 -6.17 -16.88 6.22
C PRO A 52 -7.15 -15.94 5.51
N ASP A 53 -8.40 -15.91 5.94
CA ASP A 53 -9.46 -15.05 5.40
C ASP A 53 -9.37 -13.58 5.86
N GLU A 54 -8.55 -13.30 6.86
CA GLU A 54 -8.27 -11.94 7.34
C GLU A 54 -7.09 -11.28 6.61
N VAL A 55 -6.36 -12.04 5.79
CA VAL A 55 -5.16 -11.56 5.07
C VAL A 55 -5.46 -11.43 3.58
N GLY A 56 -5.29 -10.25 3.06
CA GLY A 56 -5.50 -9.94 1.65
C GLY A 56 -4.24 -9.49 0.91
N ARG A 57 -4.32 -9.53 -0.41
CA ARG A 57 -3.23 -8.99 -1.25
C ARG A 57 -3.09 -7.49 -1.02
N GLY A 58 -1.87 -7.07 -0.71
CA GLY A 58 -1.54 -5.68 -0.45
C GLY A 58 -1.54 -5.30 1.03
N ASP A 59 -1.99 -6.20 1.91
CA ASP A 59 -1.89 -5.98 3.34
C ASP A 59 -0.43 -5.87 3.79
N VAL A 60 -0.20 -5.15 4.86
CA VAL A 60 1.13 -4.81 5.36
C VAL A 60 1.30 -5.32 6.78
N ILE A 61 2.40 -6.02 7.04
CA ILE A 61 2.83 -6.36 8.40
C ILE A 61 3.95 -5.41 8.78
N SER A 62 3.80 -4.71 9.89
CA SER A 62 4.74 -3.69 10.36
C SER A 62 4.75 -3.60 11.88
N ALA A 63 5.82 -3.02 12.45
CA ALA A 63 5.80 -2.52 13.81
C ALA A 63 4.77 -1.37 13.91
N GLU A 64 4.35 -1.06 15.13
CA GLU A 64 3.49 0.10 15.40
C GLU A 64 4.18 1.40 15.00
N ASP A 65 3.38 2.40 14.65
CA ASP A 65 3.82 3.77 14.31
C ASP A 65 4.78 3.89 13.09
N VAL A 66 4.93 2.81 12.31
CA VAL A 66 5.76 2.84 11.08
C VAL A 66 4.93 3.15 9.84
N VAL A 67 3.66 2.78 9.86
CA VAL A 67 2.72 2.99 8.76
C VAL A 67 1.43 3.65 9.28
N ASP A 68 0.81 4.42 8.41
CA ASP A 68 -0.50 5.04 8.65
C ASP A 68 -1.60 4.26 7.94
N VAL A 69 -2.78 4.23 8.55
CA VAL A 69 -4.02 3.72 7.94
C VAL A 69 -4.91 4.92 7.67
N LYS A 70 -5.09 5.28 6.40
CA LYS A 70 -5.79 6.50 5.98
C LYS A 70 -6.95 6.20 5.04
N THR A 71 -8.03 6.94 5.20
CA THR A 71 -9.17 6.99 4.25
C THR A 71 -9.08 8.18 3.31
N GLU A 72 -8.17 9.11 3.59
CA GLU A 72 -7.88 10.27 2.75
C GLU A 72 -6.37 10.48 2.67
N ILE A 73 -5.89 10.84 1.49
CA ILE A 73 -4.50 11.21 1.25
C ILE A 73 -4.42 12.47 0.40
N GLU A 74 -3.37 13.24 0.63
CA GLU A 74 -2.97 14.37 -0.21
C GLU A 74 -1.67 14.00 -0.94
N LEU A 75 -1.56 14.40 -2.20
CA LEU A 75 -0.44 14.05 -3.06
C LEU A 75 0.27 15.30 -3.60
N ASP A 76 1.60 15.27 -3.55
CA ASP A 76 2.43 16.09 -4.46
C ASP A 76 2.36 15.45 -5.86
N PHE A 77 1.29 15.81 -6.59
CA PHE A 77 0.84 15.11 -7.77
C PHE A 77 1.43 15.66 -9.05
N LYS A 78 1.88 14.76 -9.91
CA LYS A 78 2.29 15.06 -11.27
C LYS A 78 1.45 14.27 -12.27
N LYS A 79 0.64 15.00 -13.07
CA LYS A 79 -0.17 14.42 -14.14
C LYS A 79 0.74 13.84 -15.22
N SER A 80 0.37 12.69 -15.77
CA SER A 80 1.06 12.09 -16.90
C SER A 80 0.90 12.98 -18.16
N PRO A 81 1.96 13.29 -18.87
CA PRO A 81 1.86 14.08 -20.11
C PRO A 81 1.10 13.34 -21.23
N PHE A 82 0.97 12.03 -21.10
CA PHE A 82 0.25 11.19 -22.05
C PHE A 82 -1.27 11.11 -21.76
N TYR A 83 -1.69 11.44 -20.54
CA TYR A 83 -3.12 11.49 -20.18
C TYR A 83 -3.71 12.85 -20.54
N LYS A 84 -4.50 12.90 -21.60
CA LYS A 84 -5.00 14.16 -22.19
C LYS A 84 -6.32 14.64 -21.58
N ASN A 85 -7.09 13.74 -20.94
CA ASN A 85 -8.39 14.10 -20.39
C ASN A 85 -8.25 14.96 -19.12
N ASP A 86 -9.29 15.72 -18.82
CA ASP A 86 -9.36 16.46 -17.57
C ASP A 86 -9.69 15.53 -16.40
N ILE A 87 -9.35 16.01 -15.20
CA ILE A 87 -9.64 15.36 -13.94
C ILE A 87 -10.69 16.23 -13.23
N ALA A 88 -11.76 15.61 -12.78
CA ALA A 88 -12.82 16.31 -12.07
C ALA A 88 -13.00 15.76 -10.64
N GLU A 89 -13.47 16.61 -9.73
CA GLU A 89 -13.88 16.22 -8.39
C GLU A 89 -15.00 15.17 -8.45
N ASN A 90 -15.07 14.30 -7.45
CA ASN A 90 -15.97 13.16 -7.35
C ASN A 90 -15.80 12.07 -8.44
N GLN A 91 -14.89 12.25 -9.38
CA GLN A 91 -14.57 11.23 -10.37
C GLN A 91 -13.84 10.05 -9.72
N GLY A 92 -14.28 8.82 -10.05
CA GLY A 92 -13.65 7.59 -9.57
C GLY A 92 -12.31 7.31 -10.24
N CYS A 93 -11.40 6.70 -9.49
CA CYS A 93 -10.11 6.20 -9.96
C CYS A 93 -9.67 4.99 -9.14
N LEU A 94 -8.60 4.34 -9.57
CA LEU A 94 -7.85 3.38 -8.76
C LEU A 94 -6.53 4.00 -8.35
N VAL A 95 -6.12 3.72 -7.12
CA VAL A 95 -4.85 4.19 -6.57
C VAL A 95 -4.01 3.00 -6.16
N SER A 96 -2.78 2.94 -6.67
CA SER A 96 -1.80 1.92 -6.32
C SER A 96 -0.73 2.52 -5.41
N VAL A 97 -0.54 1.90 -4.24
CA VAL A 97 0.56 2.20 -3.30
C VAL A 97 1.20 0.88 -2.91
N GLY A 98 2.46 0.68 -3.26
CA GLY A 98 3.12 -0.61 -3.07
C GLY A 98 2.39 -1.73 -3.83
N LEU A 99 1.89 -2.75 -3.09
CA LEU A 99 1.10 -3.85 -3.66
C LEU A 99 -0.42 -3.66 -3.49
N GLN A 100 -0.84 -2.57 -2.87
CA GLN A 100 -2.25 -2.24 -2.71
C GLN A 100 -2.78 -1.58 -3.97
N ILE A 101 -4.01 -1.93 -4.35
CA ILE A 101 -4.80 -1.20 -5.34
C ILE A 101 -6.17 -0.99 -4.72
N LYS A 102 -6.57 0.27 -4.53
CA LYS A 102 -7.83 0.64 -3.89
C LYS A 102 -8.62 1.60 -4.78
N ALA A 103 -9.94 1.46 -4.76
CA ALA A 103 -10.83 2.43 -5.37
C ALA A 103 -10.84 3.72 -4.55
N ALA A 104 -10.80 4.84 -5.26
CA ALA A 104 -10.82 6.18 -4.67
C ALA A 104 -11.61 7.14 -5.54
N LYS A 105 -11.92 8.31 -4.97
CA LYS A 105 -12.50 9.45 -5.68
C LYS A 105 -11.64 10.68 -5.45
N PHE A 106 -11.61 11.57 -6.42
CA PHE A 106 -10.99 12.88 -6.26
C PHE A 106 -11.85 13.74 -5.33
N LEU A 107 -11.31 14.11 -4.17
CA LEU A 107 -11.95 15.02 -3.22
C LEU A 107 -11.66 16.47 -3.58
N SER A 108 -10.46 16.74 -4.07
CA SER A 108 -9.98 18.03 -4.54
C SER A 108 -8.90 17.82 -5.61
N ILE A 109 -8.73 18.79 -6.51
CA ILE A 109 -7.75 18.72 -7.60
C ILE A 109 -6.52 19.60 -7.32
N SER A 110 -6.69 20.69 -6.58
CA SER A 110 -5.59 21.60 -6.22
C SER A 110 -5.75 22.14 -4.80
N PRO A 111 -5.03 21.59 -3.81
CA PRO A 111 -4.13 20.42 -3.86
C PRO A 111 -4.86 19.12 -4.19
N LEU A 112 -4.16 18.15 -4.77
CA LEU A 112 -4.81 16.89 -5.12
C LEU A 112 -5.03 16.04 -3.87
N LYS A 113 -6.32 15.80 -3.57
CA LYS A 113 -6.76 14.94 -2.45
C LYS A 113 -7.64 13.82 -2.96
N LEU A 114 -7.45 12.65 -2.37
CA LEU A 114 -8.19 11.43 -2.69
C LEU A 114 -8.86 10.89 -1.45
N THR A 115 -10.08 10.38 -1.59
CA THR A 115 -10.81 9.67 -0.53
C THR A 115 -11.07 8.22 -0.95
N PHE A 116 -11.01 7.31 0.00
CA PHE A 116 -11.11 5.86 -0.18
C PHE A 116 -12.29 5.29 0.60
N GLU A 117 -13.01 4.34 0.00
CA GLU A 117 -14.05 3.57 0.71
C GLU A 117 -13.45 2.58 1.71
N LYS A 118 -12.31 1.97 1.33
CA LYS A 118 -11.53 1.08 2.20
C LYS A 118 -10.18 1.71 2.48
N PRO A 119 -9.73 1.74 3.74
CA PRO A 119 -8.50 2.43 4.09
C PRO A 119 -7.28 1.90 3.33
N ILE A 120 -6.34 2.78 3.08
CA ILE A 120 -5.04 2.48 2.49
C ILE A 120 -3.95 2.55 3.56
N VAL A 121 -3.00 1.64 3.49
CA VAL A 121 -1.82 1.64 4.37
C VAL A 121 -0.69 2.33 3.65
N CYS A 122 -0.13 3.36 4.23
CA CYS A 122 0.90 4.17 3.57
C CYS A 122 1.84 4.82 4.59
N LYS A 123 2.92 5.38 4.08
CA LYS A 123 3.82 6.26 4.81
C LYS A 123 3.96 7.58 4.06
N LYS A 124 4.38 8.60 4.77
CA LYS A 124 4.82 9.85 4.15
C LYS A 124 5.91 9.57 3.10
N ASN A 125 5.82 10.22 1.95
CA ASN A 125 6.68 10.06 0.77
C ASN A 125 6.52 8.72 0.01
N ASP A 126 5.60 7.83 0.37
CA ASP A 126 5.26 6.70 -0.49
C ASP A 126 4.73 7.21 -1.84
N ILE A 127 5.06 6.48 -2.89
CA ILE A 127 4.59 6.81 -4.24
C ILE A 127 3.20 6.22 -4.46
N ALA A 128 2.25 7.09 -4.77
CA ALA A 128 0.92 6.70 -5.25
C ALA A 128 0.85 6.86 -6.77
N VAL A 129 0.34 5.85 -7.45
CA VAL A 129 0.05 5.89 -8.90
C VAL A 129 -1.46 5.88 -9.07
N ILE A 130 -1.99 6.88 -9.81
CA ILE A 130 -3.42 7.00 -10.08
C ILE A 130 -3.72 6.39 -11.45
N LEU A 131 -4.71 5.51 -11.47
CA LEU A 131 -5.11 4.73 -12.63
C LEU A 131 -6.57 5.02 -13.00
N LYS A 132 -6.84 5.05 -14.29
CA LYS A 132 -8.18 5.18 -14.87
C LYS A 132 -8.44 3.95 -15.75
N PRO A 133 -8.97 2.86 -15.18
CA PRO A 133 -9.09 1.59 -15.89
C PRO A 133 -10.03 1.63 -17.10
N GLU A 134 -11.01 2.53 -17.08
CA GLU A 134 -11.96 2.71 -18.20
C GLU A 134 -11.35 3.42 -19.42
N SER A 135 -10.15 3.98 -19.27
CA SER A 135 -9.48 4.63 -20.41
C SER A 135 -9.09 3.58 -21.45
N THR A 136 -9.51 3.79 -22.69
CA THR A 136 -9.20 2.91 -23.81
C THR A 136 -7.77 3.05 -24.32
N THR A 137 -7.08 4.13 -23.95
CA THR A 137 -5.72 4.46 -24.42
C THR A 137 -4.71 4.42 -23.28
N ILE A 138 -4.66 5.47 -22.47
CA ILE A 138 -3.69 5.64 -21.38
C ILE A 138 -4.40 5.44 -20.04
N ARG A 139 -4.02 4.39 -19.33
CA ARG A 139 -4.62 4.06 -18.01
C ARG A 139 -3.94 4.75 -16.84
N ILE A 140 -2.67 5.15 -16.99
CA ILE A 140 -1.95 5.88 -15.95
C ILE A 140 -2.25 7.36 -16.08
N LEU A 141 -2.97 7.90 -15.11
CA LEU A 141 -3.35 9.29 -15.03
C LEU A 141 -2.18 10.17 -14.54
N GLY A 142 -1.44 9.67 -13.59
CA GLY A 142 -0.27 10.32 -13.02
C GLY A 142 0.21 9.64 -11.75
N SER A 143 1.16 10.25 -11.09
CA SER A 143 1.70 9.77 -9.82
C SER A 143 2.09 10.93 -8.91
N GLY A 144 2.25 10.66 -7.63
CA GLY A 144 2.71 11.65 -6.66
C GLY A 144 3.20 11.01 -5.38
N LYS A 145 3.87 11.82 -4.56
CA LYS A 145 4.26 11.43 -3.20
C LYS A 145 3.13 11.74 -2.23
N ILE A 146 2.90 10.85 -1.29
CA ILE A 146 1.96 11.07 -0.18
C ILE A 146 2.59 12.08 0.79
N LEU A 147 1.83 13.12 1.14
CA LEU A 147 2.25 14.20 2.04
C LEU A 147 1.98 13.90 3.52
#